data_b3f7167be6195929081f985f161acbec
#
_entry.id   b3f7167be6195929081f985f161acbec
#
_cell.length_a   1.000
_cell.length_b   1.000
_cell.length_c   1.000
_cell.angle_alpha   90.00
_cell.angle_beta   90.00
_cell.angle_gamma   90.00
#
_symmetry.space_group_name_H-M   'P 1'
#
loop_
_entity.id
_entity.type
_entity.pdbx_description
1 polymer ?
#
loop_
_entity_poly.entity_id
_entity_poly.type
_entity_poly.pdbx_seq_one_letter_code
_entity_poly.pdbx_strand_id
1 'polypeptide(L)'
;MFAGCGGLDLGFEKAGFDVVWANEYDSSIHATYRLNHPNTQLCTLDIREIQTNDIPDCDGIIGGPPCQSWSLGGKSLGIEDDRGKLVYDYIRIVKDKKPKFFIMENVPGMVTPRHFEAFNEFLNLFRNAGYVVKYELMNAADFQIPQERQRVIIVGTRNDLNVEYLFPTKLDSLPVTLSRAIGDLKYPPTPYYNERVNVENNVIPNHDYYTGPYDSKFMARNRVRGWDELSFTIQAQAKNEPLHPQAPKMVYVSSNERKFVEGQENLYRRLSVRECARIQTFPDSFKFVYDKVADGYKMVGNAVPPRLAYYIALSIRQCFSMSLSPCSNMDIALIGYVKSDSDFNTIKKENIYYIRGGNRPGAIQYGQLTRPIKWLLLHRGNHKELFELVTGKAERCNQAFLRTLGFHPNGDEYWFFRIKQVIKDDSVFSAIVKEAKEFKHSPHIVRVENNVR
;
A
#
# COMPACT_ATOMS: atom_id res chain seq x y z
N MET A 1 13.80 10.11 2.55
CA MET A 1 15.04 10.20 1.72
C MET A 1 14.72 9.82 0.29
N PHE A 2 15.40 10.41 -0.71
CA PHE A 2 15.05 10.25 -2.14
C PHE A 2 13.56 10.57 -2.37
N ALA A 3 13.13 11.72 -1.86
CA ALA A 3 11.73 12.06 -1.69
C ALA A 3 10.96 12.22 -3.02
N GLY A 4 11.68 12.51 -4.11
CA GLY A 4 11.04 12.85 -5.38
C GLY A 4 10.10 14.04 -5.20
N CYS A 5 8.93 14.00 -5.81
CA CYS A 5 7.93 15.05 -5.62
C CYS A 5 7.11 14.90 -4.32
N GLY A 6 7.42 13.92 -3.46
CA GLY A 6 6.73 13.74 -2.18
C GLY A 6 5.50 12.82 -2.22
N GLY A 7 5.41 11.90 -3.17
CA GLY A 7 4.26 10.99 -3.25
C GLY A 7 4.15 10.03 -2.06
N LEU A 8 5.29 9.52 -1.58
CA LEU A 8 5.37 8.69 -0.36
C LEU A 8 5.03 9.53 0.87
N ASP A 9 5.63 10.72 0.97
CA ASP A 9 5.44 11.66 2.07
C ASP A 9 3.97 12.08 2.20
N LEU A 10 3.32 12.45 1.09
CA LEU A 10 1.89 12.81 1.06
C LEU A 10 0.98 11.68 1.61
N GLY A 11 1.32 10.43 1.33
CA GLY A 11 0.59 9.28 1.86
C GLY A 11 0.76 9.14 3.37
N PHE A 12 1.96 9.38 3.88
CA PHE A 12 2.29 9.38 5.32
C PHE A 12 1.62 10.54 6.04
N GLU A 13 1.67 11.76 5.51
CA GLU A 13 0.97 12.92 6.06
C GLU A 13 -0.53 12.68 6.16
N LYS A 14 -1.16 12.13 5.12
CA LYS A 14 -2.59 11.74 5.14
C LYS A 14 -2.91 10.68 6.19
N ALA A 15 -1.96 9.83 6.54
CA ALA A 15 -2.11 8.86 7.62
C ALA A 15 -1.81 9.47 9.01
N GLY A 16 -1.46 10.76 9.09
CA GLY A 16 -1.23 11.49 10.33
C GLY A 16 0.19 11.35 10.88
N PHE A 17 1.18 11.19 10.01
CA PHE A 17 2.59 11.38 10.32
C PHE A 17 3.02 12.80 9.95
N ASP A 18 3.96 13.34 10.71
CA ASP A 18 4.62 14.61 10.38
C ASP A 18 5.93 14.31 9.65
N VAL A 19 6.05 14.77 8.41
CA VAL A 19 7.28 14.68 7.64
C VAL A 19 8.11 15.91 7.95
N VAL A 20 9.10 15.77 8.83
CA VAL A 20 9.88 16.91 9.34
C VAL A 20 11.07 17.27 8.44
N TRP A 21 11.63 16.27 7.75
CA TRP A 21 12.81 16.44 6.91
C TRP A 21 12.76 15.53 5.68
N ALA A 22 13.22 16.01 4.57
CA ALA A 22 13.33 15.27 3.32
C ALA A 22 14.65 15.56 2.61
N ASN A 23 15.11 14.59 1.79
CA ASN A 23 16.25 14.77 0.91
C ASN A 23 15.87 14.45 -0.53
N GLU A 24 16.18 15.37 -1.44
CA GLU A 24 16.08 15.19 -2.89
C GLU A 24 17.20 15.97 -3.58
N TYR A 25 17.99 15.27 -4.38
CA TYR A 25 19.13 15.85 -5.09
C TYR A 25 18.75 16.57 -6.40
N ASP A 26 17.69 16.10 -7.06
CA ASP A 26 17.27 16.59 -8.38
C ASP A 26 16.63 17.99 -8.28
N SER A 27 17.35 19.01 -8.76
CA SER A 27 16.91 20.41 -8.68
C SER A 27 15.61 20.69 -9.44
N SER A 28 15.26 19.90 -10.47
CA SER A 28 14.02 20.06 -11.23
C SER A 28 12.77 19.72 -10.40
N ILE A 29 12.93 19.08 -9.23
CA ILE A 29 11.86 18.61 -8.35
C ILE A 29 11.63 19.54 -7.15
N HIS A 30 12.66 20.30 -6.74
CA HIS A 30 12.64 21.06 -5.49
C HIS A 30 11.47 22.03 -5.36
N ALA A 31 11.12 22.75 -6.44
CA ALA A 31 10.00 23.69 -6.43
C ALA A 31 8.66 22.98 -6.17
N THR A 32 8.44 21.82 -6.81
CA THR A 32 7.25 20.99 -6.60
C THR A 32 7.19 20.50 -5.17
N TYR A 33 8.29 19.98 -4.62
CA TYR A 33 8.33 19.47 -3.26
C TYR A 33 7.99 20.56 -2.23
N ARG A 34 8.70 21.72 -2.28
CA ARG A 34 8.46 22.84 -1.35
C ARG A 34 7.04 23.38 -1.41
N LEU A 35 6.44 23.42 -2.60
CA LEU A 35 5.08 23.94 -2.78
C LEU A 35 4.04 23.05 -2.07
N ASN A 36 4.22 21.71 -2.12
CA ASN A 36 3.23 20.76 -1.63
C ASN A 36 3.52 20.27 -0.20
N HIS A 37 4.76 20.44 0.30
CA HIS A 37 5.22 20.06 1.64
C HIS A 37 5.87 21.25 2.36
N PRO A 38 5.12 22.35 2.60
CA PRO A 38 5.70 23.61 3.11
C PRO A 38 6.26 23.51 4.53
N ASN A 39 5.85 22.51 5.29
CA ASN A 39 6.29 22.28 6.68
C ASN A 39 7.51 21.35 6.78
N THR A 40 7.96 20.78 5.66
CA THR A 40 9.08 19.83 5.61
C THR A 40 10.37 20.56 5.23
N GLN A 41 11.42 20.40 6.01
CA GLN A 41 12.76 20.89 5.65
C GLN A 41 13.34 20.06 4.51
N LEU A 42 13.47 20.63 3.31
CA LEU A 42 14.06 19.96 2.16
C LEU A 42 15.58 20.19 2.10
N CYS A 43 16.35 19.13 2.29
CA CYS A 43 17.78 19.06 2.01
C CYS A 43 18.02 18.70 0.53
N THR A 44 18.82 19.51 -0.17
CA THR A 44 19.07 19.38 -1.61
C THR A 44 20.45 18.83 -1.95
N LEU A 45 21.21 18.42 -0.94
CA LEU A 45 22.54 17.85 -1.11
C LEU A 45 22.46 16.39 -1.62
N ASP A 46 23.55 15.93 -2.21
CA ASP A 46 23.70 14.50 -2.49
C ASP A 46 23.71 13.71 -1.17
N ILE A 47 22.99 12.60 -1.12
CA ILE A 47 22.88 11.77 0.08
C ILE A 47 24.25 11.29 0.62
N ARG A 48 25.25 11.19 -0.26
CA ARG A 48 26.65 10.81 0.06
C ARG A 48 27.37 11.89 0.85
N GLU A 49 26.98 13.14 0.69
CA GLU A 49 27.56 14.33 1.35
C GLU A 49 26.90 14.61 2.71
N ILE A 50 25.72 14.04 2.96
CA ILE A 50 24.94 14.30 4.17
C ILE A 50 25.55 13.56 5.35
N GLN A 51 25.97 14.35 6.37
CA GLN A 51 26.35 13.78 7.65
C GLN A 51 25.09 13.34 8.42
N THR A 52 25.13 12.16 9.02
CA THR A 52 23.96 11.63 9.72
C THR A 52 23.48 12.54 10.87
N ASN A 53 24.40 13.27 11.49
CA ASN A 53 24.08 14.23 12.57
C ASN A 53 23.28 15.45 12.10
N ASP A 54 23.32 15.78 10.81
CA ASP A 54 22.56 16.89 10.22
C ASP A 54 21.09 16.52 9.96
N ILE A 55 20.78 15.23 10.04
CA ILE A 55 19.42 14.74 9.92
C ILE A 55 18.76 14.78 11.31
N PRO A 56 17.58 15.38 11.46
CA PRO A 56 16.86 15.41 12.74
C PRO A 56 16.52 14.00 13.23
N ASP A 57 16.38 13.83 14.53
CA ASP A 57 15.87 12.57 15.09
C ASP A 57 14.42 12.38 14.69
N CYS A 58 14.06 11.14 14.38
CA CYS A 58 12.74 10.80 13.88
C CYS A 58 12.32 9.39 14.31
N ASP A 59 11.02 9.17 14.35
CA ASP A 59 10.45 7.85 14.63
C ASP A 59 10.61 6.88 13.44
N GLY A 60 10.64 7.39 12.23
CA GLY A 60 10.73 6.58 11.02
C GLY A 60 11.49 7.22 9.90
N ILE A 61 12.11 6.40 9.05
CA ILE A 61 12.78 6.81 7.81
C ILE A 61 12.08 6.12 6.64
N ILE A 62 11.61 6.91 5.68
CA ILE A 62 10.97 6.40 4.47
C ILE A 62 11.74 6.85 3.23
N GLY A 63 11.73 6.04 2.15
CA GLY A 63 12.41 6.45 0.93
C GLY A 63 12.36 5.42 -0.20
N GLY A 64 12.71 5.91 -1.41
CA GLY A 64 12.84 5.10 -2.61
C GLY A 64 14.20 5.33 -3.27
N PRO A 65 15.29 4.71 -2.81
CA PRO A 65 16.59 4.88 -3.44
C PRO A 65 16.55 4.47 -4.90
N PRO A 66 17.31 5.14 -5.81
CA PRO A 66 17.24 4.92 -7.25
C PRO A 66 17.42 3.46 -7.65
N CYS A 67 16.54 3.00 -8.56
CA CYS A 67 16.45 1.61 -8.98
C CYS A 67 16.96 1.34 -10.40
N GLN A 68 17.58 2.33 -11.07
CA GLN A 68 17.90 2.22 -12.50
C GLN A 68 18.84 1.04 -12.82
N SER A 69 19.62 0.62 -11.86
CA SER A 69 20.51 -0.56 -11.92
C SER A 69 19.77 -1.91 -11.83
N TRP A 70 18.55 -1.91 -11.27
CA TRP A 70 17.73 -3.09 -11.00
C TRP A 70 16.52 -3.23 -11.95
N SER A 71 16.28 -2.22 -12.80
CA SER A 71 15.11 -2.20 -13.66
C SER A 71 15.28 -3.11 -14.86
N LEU A 72 14.22 -3.89 -15.20
CA LEU A 72 14.15 -4.76 -16.38
C LEU A 72 14.33 -4.00 -17.71
N GLY A 73 14.08 -2.69 -17.72
CA GLY A 73 14.27 -1.82 -18.88
C GLY A 73 15.62 -1.11 -18.96
N GLY A 74 16.46 -1.23 -17.91
CA GLY A 74 17.79 -0.64 -17.83
C GLY A 74 18.90 -1.63 -18.22
N LYS A 75 20.17 -1.23 -17.99
CA LYS A 75 21.34 -2.11 -18.26
C LYS A 75 21.46 -3.27 -17.26
N SER A 76 20.61 -3.29 -16.20
CA SER A 76 20.57 -4.31 -15.14
C SER A 76 21.96 -4.62 -14.53
N LEU A 77 22.74 -3.57 -14.26
CA LEU A 77 24.10 -3.70 -13.71
C LEU A 77 24.12 -3.96 -12.19
N GLY A 78 22.98 -3.84 -11.52
CA GLY A 78 22.89 -4.10 -10.07
C GLY A 78 23.78 -3.16 -9.25
N ILE A 79 24.59 -3.73 -8.35
CA ILE A 79 25.49 -3.02 -7.42
C ILE A 79 26.67 -2.34 -8.16
N GLU A 80 27.00 -2.77 -9.37
CA GLU A 80 28.12 -2.21 -10.14
C GLU A 80 27.88 -0.79 -10.65
N ASP A 81 26.63 -0.35 -10.72
CA ASP A 81 26.25 1.04 -11.05
C ASP A 81 26.34 1.92 -9.78
N ASP A 82 26.92 3.11 -9.88
CA ASP A 82 27.03 4.08 -8.78
C ASP A 82 25.67 4.44 -8.14
N ARG A 83 24.60 4.34 -8.89
CA ARG A 83 23.23 4.52 -8.39
C ARG A 83 22.70 3.32 -7.61
N GLY A 84 23.21 2.10 -7.88
CA GLY A 84 22.95 0.92 -7.07
C GLY A 84 23.58 1.03 -5.68
N LYS A 85 24.67 1.78 -5.57
CA LYS A 85 25.37 2.04 -4.31
C LYS A 85 24.60 2.95 -3.35
N LEU A 86 23.66 3.79 -3.83
CA LEU A 86 22.87 4.70 -3.00
C LEU A 86 21.95 3.97 -2.01
N VAL A 87 21.68 2.67 -2.22
CA VAL A 87 21.01 1.82 -1.22
C VAL A 87 21.86 1.70 0.04
N TYR A 88 23.20 1.63 -0.08
CA TYR A 88 24.10 1.57 1.09
C TYR A 88 24.09 2.87 1.89
N ASP A 89 23.93 4.03 1.25
CA ASP A 89 23.76 5.30 1.95
C ASP A 89 22.44 5.36 2.73
N TYR A 90 21.37 4.80 2.14
CA TYR A 90 20.12 4.62 2.85
C TYR A 90 20.31 3.75 4.11
N ILE A 91 21.00 2.60 3.97
CA ILE A 91 21.28 1.67 5.07
C ILE A 91 22.18 2.34 6.13
N ARG A 92 23.21 3.09 5.72
CA ARG A 92 24.10 3.85 6.61
C ARG A 92 23.29 4.76 7.53
N ILE A 93 22.42 5.57 6.95
CA ILE A 93 21.61 6.53 7.72
C ILE A 93 20.64 5.81 8.65
N VAL A 94 19.96 4.75 8.20
CA VAL A 94 19.07 3.93 9.04
C VAL A 94 19.83 3.32 10.22
N LYS A 95 21.04 2.77 9.97
CA LYS A 95 21.90 2.18 11.00
C LYS A 95 22.33 3.21 12.05
N ASP A 96 22.70 4.41 11.62
CA ASP A 96 23.22 5.45 12.52
C ASP A 96 22.09 6.13 13.31
N LYS A 97 20.97 6.49 12.65
CA LYS A 97 19.82 7.17 13.27
C LYS A 97 18.96 6.25 14.12
N LYS A 98 18.96 4.95 13.87
CA LYS A 98 18.19 3.94 14.60
C LYS A 98 16.71 4.30 14.79
N PRO A 99 15.96 4.69 13.71
CA PRO A 99 14.56 4.98 13.84
C PRO A 99 13.77 3.76 14.32
N LYS A 100 12.55 3.95 14.84
CA LYS A 100 11.67 2.84 15.27
C LYS A 100 11.31 1.94 14.10
N PHE A 101 11.16 2.53 12.90
CA PHE A 101 10.90 1.81 11.66
C PHE A 101 11.59 2.47 10.46
N PHE A 102 11.77 1.69 9.41
CA PHE A 102 12.08 2.24 8.09
C PHE A 102 11.22 1.59 7.00
N ILE A 103 11.03 2.30 5.90
CA ILE A 103 10.37 1.80 4.69
C ILE A 103 11.22 2.14 3.49
N MET A 104 11.58 1.13 2.71
CA MET A 104 12.28 1.29 1.44
C MET A 104 11.41 0.74 0.31
N GLU A 105 11.09 1.59 -0.67
CA GLU A 105 10.39 1.19 -1.90
C GLU A 105 11.38 0.95 -3.02
N ASN A 106 11.06 -0.03 -3.88
CA ASN A 106 11.85 -0.28 -5.10
C ASN A 106 11.04 -1.02 -6.18
N VAL A 107 11.65 -1.21 -7.35
CA VAL A 107 11.03 -1.92 -8.47
C VAL A 107 11.07 -3.44 -8.31
N PRO A 108 10.14 -4.20 -8.96
CA PRO A 108 10.12 -5.67 -8.91
C PRO A 108 11.43 -6.35 -9.35
N GLY A 109 12.21 -5.69 -10.23
CA GLY A 109 13.50 -6.21 -10.68
C GLY A 109 14.47 -6.55 -9.56
N MET A 110 14.37 -5.86 -8.41
CA MET A 110 15.24 -6.07 -7.25
C MET A 110 15.12 -7.49 -6.65
N VAL A 111 13.94 -8.11 -6.71
CA VAL A 111 13.66 -9.43 -6.15
C VAL A 111 13.68 -10.55 -7.21
N THR A 112 14.15 -10.27 -8.41
CA THR A 112 14.31 -11.30 -9.44
C THR A 112 15.48 -12.24 -9.12
N PRO A 113 15.48 -13.51 -9.63
CA PRO A 113 16.56 -14.45 -9.39
C PRO A 113 17.97 -13.89 -9.69
N ARG A 114 18.09 -13.04 -10.69
CA ARG A 114 19.35 -12.38 -11.09
C ARG A 114 19.95 -11.50 -9.97
N HIS A 115 19.11 -10.88 -9.16
CA HIS A 115 19.52 -9.90 -8.16
C HIS A 115 19.29 -10.38 -6.72
N PHE A 116 18.88 -11.63 -6.56
CA PHE A 116 18.43 -12.16 -5.28
C PHE A 116 19.53 -12.21 -4.22
N GLU A 117 20.77 -12.49 -4.60
CA GLU A 117 21.91 -12.50 -3.67
C GLU A 117 22.17 -11.10 -3.09
N ALA A 118 22.26 -10.09 -3.95
CA ALA A 118 22.46 -8.71 -3.52
C ALA A 118 21.25 -8.18 -2.71
N PHE A 119 20.04 -8.59 -3.07
CA PHE A 119 18.85 -8.27 -2.29
C PHE A 119 18.94 -8.87 -0.87
N ASN A 120 19.32 -10.13 -0.74
CA ASN A 120 19.51 -10.77 0.57
C ASN A 120 20.63 -10.11 1.39
N GLU A 121 21.69 -9.65 0.74
CA GLU A 121 22.74 -8.88 1.41
C GLU A 121 22.17 -7.60 2.05
N PHE A 122 21.37 -6.82 1.34
CA PHE A 122 20.70 -5.65 1.89
C PHE A 122 19.79 -5.98 3.09
N LEU A 123 19.00 -7.05 2.99
CA LEU A 123 18.17 -7.49 4.11
C LEU A 123 19.03 -7.86 5.33
N ASN A 124 20.19 -8.50 5.13
CA ASN A 124 21.10 -8.87 6.20
C ASN A 124 21.78 -7.64 6.83
N LEU A 125 22.13 -6.63 6.04
CA LEU A 125 22.68 -5.38 6.58
C LEU A 125 21.67 -4.68 7.50
N PHE A 126 20.39 -4.64 7.17
CA PHE A 126 19.35 -4.11 8.04
C PHE A 126 19.14 -4.99 9.29
N ARG A 127 19.16 -6.32 9.15
CA ARG A 127 19.05 -7.24 10.31
C ARG A 127 20.22 -7.04 11.28
N ASN A 128 21.44 -6.93 10.74
CA ASN A 128 22.65 -6.66 11.54
C ASN A 128 22.63 -5.27 12.19
N ALA A 129 21.88 -4.32 11.62
CA ALA A 129 21.64 -3.01 12.22
C ALA A 129 20.55 -3.03 13.34
N GLY A 130 19.97 -4.19 13.66
CA GLY A 130 19.03 -4.37 14.75
C GLY A 130 17.55 -4.28 14.35
N TYR A 131 17.20 -4.64 13.10
CA TYR A 131 15.84 -4.60 12.62
C TYR A 131 15.27 -5.99 12.30
N VAL A 132 13.99 -6.19 12.61
CA VAL A 132 13.17 -7.25 12.03
C VAL A 132 12.71 -6.76 10.67
N VAL A 133 13.12 -7.44 9.60
CA VAL A 133 12.88 -6.99 8.22
C VAL A 133 11.91 -7.92 7.51
N LYS A 134 10.85 -7.33 6.95
CA LYS A 134 9.88 -7.99 6.07
C LYS A 134 9.83 -7.28 4.71
N TYR A 135 9.45 -7.99 3.68
CA TYR A 135 9.20 -7.38 2.36
C TYR A 135 8.03 -8.04 1.66
N GLU A 136 7.38 -7.29 0.77
CA GLU A 136 6.28 -7.78 -0.05
C GLU A 136 6.30 -7.11 -1.42
N LEU A 137 5.93 -7.88 -2.45
CA LEU A 137 5.69 -7.36 -3.80
C LEU A 137 4.22 -6.93 -3.89
N MET A 138 3.96 -5.65 -3.73
CA MET A 138 2.62 -5.08 -3.71
C MET A 138 2.20 -4.59 -5.08
N ASN A 139 0.94 -4.82 -5.47
CA ASN A 139 0.36 -4.22 -6.66
C ASN A 139 -0.54 -3.04 -6.27
N ALA A 140 -0.29 -1.87 -6.84
CA ALA A 140 -1.10 -0.67 -6.61
C ALA A 140 -2.60 -0.89 -6.91
N ALA A 141 -2.92 -1.72 -7.91
CA ALA A 141 -4.30 -2.06 -8.26
C ALA A 141 -5.09 -2.67 -7.10
N ASP A 142 -4.44 -3.38 -6.17
CA ASP A 142 -5.06 -4.00 -5.00
C ASP A 142 -5.53 -2.96 -3.95
N PHE A 143 -5.14 -1.69 -4.11
CA PHE A 143 -5.44 -0.57 -3.21
C PHE A 143 -6.27 0.53 -3.87
N GLN A 144 -7.13 0.16 -4.83
CA GLN A 144 -7.99 1.10 -5.58
C GLN A 144 -7.21 2.19 -6.33
N ILE A 145 -6.04 1.85 -6.84
CA ILE A 145 -5.25 2.71 -7.69
C ILE A 145 -5.47 2.24 -9.14
N PRO A 146 -5.88 3.10 -10.07
CA PRO A 146 -6.31 2.70 -11.41
C PRO A 146 -5.13 2.38 -12.34
N GLN A 147 -4.15 1.62 -11.84
CA GLN A 147 -3.01 1.18 -12.65
C GLN A 147 -2.42 -0.15 -12.17
N GLU A 148 -1.93 -0.94 -13.10
CA GLU A 148 -1.08 -2.11 -12.85
C GLU A 148 0.35 -1.63 -12.56
N ARG A 149 0.69 -1.51 -11.26
CA ARG A 149 2.01 -1.07 -10.82
C ARG A 149 2.48 -1.93 -9.65
N GLN A 150 3.46 -2.77 -9.89
CA GLN A 150 4.07 -3.57 -8.84
C GLN A 150 5.31 -2.86 -8.25
N ARG A 151 5.45 -2.92 -6.93
CA ARG A 151 6.60 -2.38 -6.18
C ARG A 151 6.97 -3.30 -5.03
N VAL A 152 8.24 -3.46 -4.82
CA VAL A 152 8.78 -4.12 -3.62
C VAL A 152 8.78 -3.10 -2.50
N ILE A 153 8.09 -3.43 -1.41
CA ILE A 153 8.10 -2.62 -0.18
C ILE A 153 8.85 -3.41 0.88
N ILE A 154 9.91 -2.84 1.40
CA ILE A 154 10.72 -3.41 2.47
C ILE A 154 10.44 -2.58 3.73
N VAL A 155 10.07 -3.25 4.81
CA VAL A 155 9.78 -2.62 6.10
C VAL A 155 10.65 -3.25 7.16
N GLY A 156 11.35 -2.41 7.91
CA GLY A 156 12.07 -2.82 9.11
C GLY A 156 11.49 -2.18 10.34
N THR A 157 11.28 -2.96 11.38
CA THR A 157 10.94 -2.48 12.73
C THR A 157 12.08 -2.83 13.67
N ARG A 158 12.47 -1.89 14.55
CA ARG A 158 13.58 -2.09 15.46
C ARG A 158 13.25 -3.25 16.43
N ASN A 159 14.18 -4.19 16.57
CA ASN A 159 13.95 -5.48 17.26
C ASN A 159 13.67 -5.34 18.76
N ASP A 160 14.23 -4.30 19.42
CA ASP A 160 14.01 -4.01 20.85
C ASP A 160 12.57 -3.56 21.19
N LEU A 161 11.79 -3.18 20.18
CA LEU A 161 10.42 -2.70 20.36
C LEU A 161 9.40 -3.84 20.42
N ASN A 162 9.79 -5.06 20.09
CA ASN A 162 8.94 -6.26 20.10
C ASN A 162 7.59 -6.06 19.37
N VAL A 163 7.61 -5.34 18.24
CA VAL A 163 6.43 -5.07 17.41
C VAL A 163 6.43 -5.98 16.18
N GLU A 164 5.27 -6.52 15.83
CA GLU A 164 5.10 -7.29 14.61
C GLU A 164 4.41 -6.41 13.54
N TYR A 165 5.16 -6.06 12.48
CA TYR A 165 4.59 -5.39 11.32
C TYR A 165 3.84 -6.37 10.42
N LEU A 166 2.64 -5.98 9.97
CA LEU A 166 1.85 -6.70 8.98
C LEU A 166 1.58 -5.78 7.79
N PHE A 167 1.84 -6.26 6.59
CA PHE A 167 1.50 -5.53 5.37
C PHE A 167 -0.01 -5.30 5.26
N PRO A 168 -0.45 -4.18 4.66
CA PRO A 168 -1.87 -3.94 4.43
C PRO A 168 -2.43 -5.00 3.48
N THR A 169 -3.59 -5.52 3.79
CA THR A 169 -4.26 -6.51 2.95
C THR A 169 -4.91 -5.85 1.75
N LYS A 170 -4.97 -6.58 0.63
CA LYS A 170 -5.74 -6.19 -0.54
C LYS A 170 -7.16 -5.78 -0.15
N LEU A 171 -7.63 -4.68 -0.73
CA LEU A 171 -9.00 -4.20 -0.51
C LEU A 171 -9.99 -5.09 -1.26
N ASP A 172 -11.03 -5.50 -0.57
CA ASP A 172 -12.15 -6.26 -1.18
C ASP A 172 -13.12 -5.27 -1.84
N SER A 173 -12.72 -4.72 -2.98
CA SER A 173 -13.49 -3.73 -3.73
C SER A 173 -13.21 -3.86 -5.22
N LEU A 174 -14.18 -3.44 -6.05
CA LEU A 174 -14.00 -3.41 -7.50
C LEU A 174 -12.83 -2.47 -7.86
N PRO A 175 -12.03 -2.83 -8.87
CA PRO A 175 -10.96 -1.98 -9.36
C PRO A 175 -11.48 -0.60 -9.81
N VAL A 176 -10.68 0.43 -9.58
CA VAL A 176 -10.96 1.77 -10.10
C VAL A 176 -10.48 1.83 -11.54
N THR A 177 -11.36 2.14 -12.49
CA THR A 177 -11.06 2.19 -13.92
C THR A 177 -10.55 3.56 -14.36
N LEU A 178 -10.01 3.63 -15.59
CA LEU A 178 -9.59 4.89 -16.20
C LEU A 178 -10.75 5.87 -16.34
N SER A 179 -11.95 5.40 -16.67
CA SER A 179 -13.16 6.23 -16.71
C SER A 179 -13.41 6.97 -15.40
N ARG A 180 -13.26 6.28 -14.27
CA ARG A 180 -13.44 6.88 -12.95
C ARG A 180 -12.31 7.83 -12.56
N ALA A 181 -11.10 7.57 -13.04
CA ALA A 181 -9.91 8.35 -12.66
C ALA A 181 -9.76 9.67 -13.42
N ILE A 182 -10.05 9.64 -14.74
CA ILE A 182 -9.76 10.75 -15.65
C ILE A 182 -10.92 11.12 -16.59
N GLY A 183 -12.04 10.38 -16.57
CA GLY A 183 -13.15 10.59 -17.52
C GLY A 183 -13.91 11.90 -17.33
N ASP A 184 -13.75 12.58 -16.21
CA ASP A 184 -14.35 13.89 -15.91
C ASP A 184 -13.50 15.10 -16.37
N LEU A 185 -12.28 14.87 -16.88
CA LEU A 185 -11.42 15.93 -17.42
C LEU A 185 -11.96 16.42 -18.77
N LYS A 186 -12.79 17.49 -18.73
CA LYS A 186 -13.55 17.98 -19.89
C LYS A 186 -12.74 18.83 -20.87
N TYR A 187 -11.66 19.45 -20.40
CA TYR A 187 -10.84 20.32 -21.24
C TYR A 187 -9.72 19.54 -21.91
N PRO A 188 -9.43 19.80 -23.21
CA PRO A 188 -8.33 19.12 -23.87
C PRO A 188 -6.98 19.55 -23.24
N PRO A 189 -6.02 18.62 -23.14
CA PRO A 189 -4.68 18.96 -22.65
C PRO A 189 -3.90 19.76 -23.68
N THR A 190 -2.95 20.60 -23.17
CA THR A 190 -2.08 21.40 -24.02
C THR A 190 -0.88 20.58 -24.51
N PRO A 191 -0.57 20.59 -25.81
CA PRO A 191 0.57 19.84 -26.36
C PRO A 191 1.90 20.59 -26.16
N TYR A 192 2.96 19.85 -25.80
CA TYR A 192 4.34 20.36 -25.71
C TYR A 192 5.33 19.31 -26.21
N TYR A 193 6.41 19.75 -26.85
CA TYR A 193 7.51 18.87 -27.27
C TYR A 193 8.84 19.25 -26.62
N ASN A 194 9.50 20.30 -27.12
CA ASN A 194 10.80 20.76 -26.61
C ASN A 194 10.75 22.20 -26.05
N GLU A 195 9.65 22.90 -26.29
CA GLU A 195 9.41 24.23 -25.78
C GLU A 195 9.16 24.25 -24.27
N ARG A 196 9.32 25.42 -23.67
CA ARG A 196 8.99 25.67 -22.28
C ARG A 196 7.47 25.66 -22.08
N VAL A 197 7.02 24.98 -21.02
CA VAL A 197 5.59 24.94 -20.67
C VAL A 197 5.12 26.33 -20.27
N ASN A 198 4.02 26.80 -20.86
CA ASN A 198 3.32 27.99 -20.44
C ASN A 198 2.11 27.58 -19.59
N VAL A 199 2.25 27.64 -18.26
CA VAL A 199 1.22 27.25 -17.29
C VAL A 199 -0.06 28.09 -17.38
N GLU A 200 0.02 29.32 -17.91
CA GLU A 200 -1.15 30.21 -18.06
C GLU A 200 -2.15 29.69 -19.10
N ASN A 201 -1.69 28.86 -20.05
CA ASN A 201 -2.55 28.26 -21.05
C ASN A 201 -3.39 27.08 -20.53
N ASN A 202 -3.15 26.60 -19.34
CA ASN A 202 -3.82 25.43 -18.80
C ASN A 202 -4.98 25.82 -17.89
N VAL A 203 -6.21 25.57 -18.32
CA VAL A 203 -7.43 25.68 -17.49
C VAL A 203 -7.36 24.73 -16.30
N ILE A 204 -6.82 23.53 -16.50
CA ILE A 204 -6.56 22.55 -15.45
C ILE A 204 -5.04 22.51 -15.22
N PRO A 205 -4.54 22.76 -14.00
CA PRO A 205 -3.12 22.75 -13.71
C PRO A 205 -2.44 21.43 -14.12
N ASN A 206 -1.32 21.51 -14.80
CA ASN A 206 -0.53 20.38 -15.30
C ASN A 206 -1.26 19.48 -16.32
N HIS A 207 -2.28 19.99 -17.01
CA HIS A 207 -2.99 19.23 -18.03
C HIS A 207 -2.33 19.43 -19.40
N ASP A 208 -1.03 19.20 -19.46
CA ASP A 208 -0.18 19.25 -20.66
C ASP A 208 0.41 17.87 -20.95
N TYR A 209 0.67 17.60 -22.22
CA TYR A 209 1.17 16.30 -22.67
C TYR A 209 2.30 16.40 -23.69
N TYR A 210 3.15 15.37 -23.71
CA TYR A 210 4.31 15.26 -24.58
C TYR A 210 3.93 14.79 -25.98
N THR A 211 4.29 15.56 -27.02
CA THR A 211 3.97 15.30 -28.44
C THR A 211 5.15 14.77 -29.26
N GLY A 212 6.29 14.50 -28.63
CA GLY A 212 7.44 13.93 -29.33
C GLY A 212 7.17 12.61 -30.03
N PRO A 213 8.02 12.22 -30.98
CA PRO A 213 7.79 11.09 -31.88
C PRO A 213 7.63 9.76 -31.13
N TYR A 214 7.00 8.80 -31.78
CA TYR A 214 6.86 7.43 -31.34
C TYR A 214 7.96 6.58 -31.95
N ASP A 215 8.90 6.10 -31.15
CA ASP A 215 10.00 5.25 -31.59
C ASP A 215 9.56 3.77 -31.77
N SER A 216 10.42 2.96 -32.39
CA SER A 216 10.14 1.53 -32.61
C SER A 216 9.90 0.76 -31.33
N LYS A 217 10.61 1.10 -30.22
CA LYS A 217 10.41 0.50 -28.91
C LYS A 217 9.03 0.82 -28.33
N PHE A 218 8.54 2.04 -28.55
CA PHE A 218 7.18 2.43 -28.18
C PHE A 218 6.15 1.63 -28.99
N MET A 219 6.34 1.54 -30.29
CA MET A 219 5.44 0.86 -31.24
C MET A 219 5.51 -0.67 -31.17
N ALA A 220 6.40 -1.26 -30.38
CA ALA A 220 6.53 -2.72 -30.27
C ALA A 220 5.33 -3.41 -29.59
N ARG A 221 4.51 -2.69 -28.83
CA ARG A 221 3.36 -3.24 -28.11
C ARG A 221 2.19 -2.25 -28.07
N ASN A 222 0.97 -2.77 -27.82
CA ASN A 222 -0.18 -1.89 -27.59
C ASN A 222 0.06 -1.00 -26.37
N ARG A 223 -0.27 0.29 -26.48
CA ARG A 223 -0.10 1.32 -25.44
C ARG A 223 -1.43 1.92 -24.97
N VAL A 224 -2.55 1.43 -25.51
CA VAL A 224 -3.89 1.91 -25.16
C VAL A 224 -4.59 0.91 -24.25
N ARG A 225 -5.13 1.40 -23.14
CA ARG A 225 -6.13 0.72 -22.31
C ARG A 225 -7.49 1.36 -22.54
N GLY A 226 -8.55 0.57 -22.49
CA GLY A 226 -9.92 1.09 -22.59
C GLY A 226 -10.36 1.81 -21.31
N TRP A 227 -11.46 2.53 -21.42
CA TRP A 227 -12.04 3.30 -20.30
C TRP A 227 -12.39 2.44 -19.09
N ASP A 228 -12.76 1.20 -19.28
CA ASP A 228 -13.15 0.25 -18.22
C ASP A 228 -11.99 -0.64 -17.75
N GLU A 229 -10.77 -0.36 -18.23
CA GLU A 229 -9.56 -1.06 -17.85
C GLU A 229 -8.74 -0.24 -16.84
N LEU A 230 -7.75 -0.90 -16.19
CA LEU A 230 -6.68 -0.25 -15.44
C LEU A 230 -5.64 0.32 -16.40
N SER A 231 -5.00 1.42 -16.06
CA SER A 231 -3.83 1.93 -16.78
C SER A 231 -2.66 0.95 -16.74
N PHE A 232 -1.81 1.00 -17.76
CA PHE A 232 -0.43 0.54 -17.63
C PHE A 232 0.31 1.36 -16.55
N THR A 233 1.43 0.83 -16.07
CA THR A 233 2.31 1.59 -15.17
C THR A 233 2.69 2.93 -15.79
N ILE A 234 2.41 4.03 -15.07
CA ILE A 234 2.85 5.38 -15.42
C ILE A 234 4.39 5.43 -15.38
N GLN A 235 4.99 5.94 -16.44
CA GLN A 235 6.43 5.93 -16.66
C GLN A 235 7.08 7.26 -16.22
N ALA A 236 8.38 7.22 -15.90
CA ALA A 236 9.14 8.43 -15.64
C ALA A 236 9.66 9.14 -16.90
N GLN A 237 9.51 8.51 -18.06
CA GLN A 237 9.97 9.02 -19.34
C GLN A 237 8.78 9.39 -20.22
N ALA A 238 8.60 10.66 -20.52
CA ALA A 238 7.51 11.20 -21.34
C ALA A 238 7.25 10.41 -22.65
N LYS A 239 8.32 10.00 -23.34
CA LYS A 239 8.21 9.24 -24.59
C LYS A 239 7.57 7.86 -24.45
N ASN A 240 7.59 7.28 -23.26
CA ASN A 240 7.10 5.92 -22.97
C ASN A 240 5.73 5.90 -22.28
N GLU A 241 5.11 7.07 -22.07
CA GLU A 241 3.82 7.15 -21.40
C GLU A 241 2.71 6.42 -22.16
N PRO A 242 1.75 5.80 -21.45
CA PRO A 242 0.58 5.20 -22.06
C PRO A 242 -0.21 6.22 -22.89
N LEU A 243 -0.95 5.70 -23.86
CA LEU A 243 -1.87 6.48 -24.67
C LEU A 243 -3.23 6.63 -23.99
N HIS A 244 -3.89 7.74 -24.26
CA HIS A 244 -5.19 8.07 -23.71
C HIS A 244 -6.27 7.08 -24.21
N PRO A 245 -7.24 6.67 -23.36
CA PRO A 245 -8.29 5.69 -23.71
C PRO A 245 -9.30 6.15 -24.76
N GLN A 246 -9.23 7.41 -25.23
CA GLN A 246 -10.03 7.85 -26.38
C GLN A 246 -9.64 7.15 -27.69
N ALA A 247 -8.39 6.72 -27.82
CA ALA A 247 -7.89 6.01 -28.97
C ALA A 247 -8.30 4.52 -28.94
N PRO A 248 -8.56 3.90 -30.10
CA PRO A 248 -8.72 2.45 -30.18
C PRO A 248 -7.39 1.74 -29.86
N LYS A 249 -7.47 0.43 -29.52
CA LYS A 249 -6.27 -0.40 -29.36
C LYS A 249 -5.47 -0.43 -30.65
N MET A 250 -4.15 -0.38 -30.54
CA MET A 250 -3.24 -0.40 -31.68
C MET A 250 -3.35 -1.73 -32.48
N VAL A 251 -3.26 -1.66 -33.78
CA VAL A 251 -3.33 -2.82 -34.69
C VAL A 251 -2.05 -3.66 -34.57
N TYR A 252 -2.21 -4.97 -34.47
CA TYR A 252 -1.11 -5.92 -34.49
C TYR A 252 -0.54 -6.07 -35.87
N VAL A 253 0.76 -5.91 -36.07
CA VAL A 253 1.49 -6.16 -37.31
C VAL A 253 2.41 -7.37 -37.14
N SER A 254 3.25 -7.37 -36.09
CA SER A 254 4.15 -8.48 -35.81
C SER A 254 4.40 -8.55 -34.26
N SER A 255 5.19 -9.51 -33.81
CA SER A 255 5.56 -9.67 -32.40
C SER A 255 6.15 -8.39 -31.79
N ASN A 256 6.85 -7.58 -32.58
CA ASN A 256 7.55 -6.37 -32.18
C ASN A 256 7.04 -5.10 -32.86
N GLU A 257 5.85 -5.14 -33.49
CA GLU A 257 5.31 -3.99 -34.20
C GLU A 257 3.80 -3.87 -34.05
N ARG A 258 3.36 -2.65 -33.79
CA ARG A 258 1.97 -2.21 -33.80
C ARG A 258 1.85 -0.97 -34.67
N LYS A 259 0.64 -0.70 -35.16
CA LYS A 259 0.30 0.52 -35.91
C LYS A 259 -0.91 1.19 -35.27
N PHE A 260 -1.05 2.47 -35.49
CA PHE A 260 -2.29 3.18 -35.22
C PHE A 260 -3.37 2.72 -36.22
N VAL A 261 -4.60 2.83 -35.81
CA VAL A 261 -5.74 2.53 -36.72
C VAL A 261 -5.77 3.62 -37.78
N GLU A 262 -5.78 3.22 -39.06
CA GLU A 262 -5.79 4.13 -40.21
C GLU A 262 -7.01 5.07 -40.16
N GLY A 263 -6.77 6.36 -40.37
CA GLY A 263 -7.79 7.40 -40.30
C GLY A 263 -8.17 7.85 -38.85
N GLN A 264 -7.59 7.24 -37.83
CA GLN A 264 -7.84 7.59 -36.44
C GLN A 264 -6.56 8.02 -35.68
N GLU A 265 -5.49 8.36 -36.40
CA GLU A 265 -4.18 8.71 -35.86
C GLU A 265 -4.24 9.91 -34.89
N ASN A 266 -5.15 10.84 -35.16
CA ASN A 266 -5.38 12.03 -34.32
C ASN A 266 -5.94 11.73 -32.93
N LEU A 267 -6.48 10.52 -32.69
CA LEU A 267 -6.96 10.10 -31.37
C LEU A 267 -5.84 9.64 -30.46
N TYR A 268 -4.68 9.29 -31.03
CA TYR A 268 -3.56 8.76 -30.27
C TYR A 268 -2.70 9.89 -29.68
N ARG A 269 -2.97 10.22 -28.43
CA ARG A 269 -2.12 11.10 -27.63
C ARG A 269 -1.66 10.40 -26.36
N ARG A 270 -0.51 10.79 -25.84
CA ARG A 270 -0.10 10.35 -24.52
C ARG A 270 -1.01 10.93 -23.43
N LEU A 271 -1.12 10.23 -22.33
CA LEU A 271 -1.75 10.81 -21.13
C LEU A 271 -1.06 12.10 -20.75
N SER A 272 -1.79 13.11 -20.29
CA SER A 272 -1.20 14.34 -19.76
C SER A 272 -0.57 14.10 -18.39
N VAL A 273 0.25 15.05 -17.91
CA VAL A 273 0.85 14.99 -16.55
C VAL A 273 -0.26 14.92 -15.49
N ARG A 274 -1.36 15.68 -15.63
CA ARG A 274 -2.51 15.63 -14.72
C ARG A 274 -3.24 14.30 -14.75
N GLU A 275 -3.45 13.73 -15.92
CA GLU A 275 -4.05 12.40 -16.05
C GLU A 275 -3.18 11.34 -15.40
N CYS A 276 -1.86 11.36 -15.63
CA CYS A 276 -0.90 10.49 -14.95
C CYS A 276 -0.93 10.68 -13.43
N ALA A 277 -1.00 11.92 -12.94
CA ALA A 277 -1.07 12.24 -11.53
C ALA A 277 -2.34 11.69 -10.86
N ARG A 278 -3.50 11.83 -11.50
CA ARG A 278 -4.77 11.24 -11.01
C ARG A 278 -4.73 9.72 -10.99
N ILE A 279 -4.16 9.09 -12.03
CA ILE A 279 -3.95 7.65 -12.08
C ILE A 279 -3.02 7.18 -10.94
N GLN A 280 -2.01 7.98 -10.59
CA GLN A 280 -1.14 7.77 -9.43
C GLN A 280 -1.79 8.17 -8.09
N THR A 281 -3.03 8.67 -8.11
CA THR A 281 -3.80 9.11 -6.93
C THR A 281 -3.30 10.39 -6.24
N PHE A 282 -2.56 11.23 -6.93
CA PHE A 282 -2.33 12.60 -6.48
C PHE A 282 -3.64 13.39 -6.54
N PRO A 283 -3.97 14.20 -5.53
CA PRO A 283 -5.15 15.08 -5.59
C PRO A 283 -4.94 16.24 -6.57
N ASP A 284 -6.01 16.82 -7.08
CA ASP A 284 -5.92 17.96 -8.01
C ASP A 284 -5.29 19.21 -7.40
N SER A 285 -5.35 19.34 -6.07
CA SER A 285 -4.67 20.39 -5.32
C SER A 285 -3.14 20.27 -5.34
N PHE A 286 -2.61 19.08 -5.60
CA PHE A 286 -1.17 18.85 -5.73
C PHE A 286 -0.68 19.41 -7.07
N LYS A 287 0.21 20.38 -7.04
CA LYS A 287 0.72 21.10 -8.22
C LYS A 287 2.15 20.70 -8.53
N PHE A 288 2.41 20.36 -9.76
CA PHE A 288 3.77 20.10 -10.26
C PHE A 288 4.33 21.36 -10.90
N VAL A 289 5.52 21.77 -10.49
CA VAL A 289 6.23 22.94 -11.02
C VAL A 289 7.35 22.45 -11.92
N TYR A 290 7.30 22.76 -13.19
CA TYR A 290 8.31 22.38 -14.18
C TYR A 290 8.32 23.30 -15.38
N ASP A 291 9.49 23.45 -16.02
CA ASP A 291 9.67 24.19 -17.26
C ASP A 291 9.47 23.30 -18.50
N LYS A 292 9.74 22.00 -18.38
CA LYS A 292 9.57 21.02 -19.46
C LYS A 292 8.58 19.96 -19.05
N VAL A 293 7.65 19.64 -19.92
CA VAL A 293 6.63 18.60 -19.68
C VAL A 293 7.25 17.25 -19.30
N ALA A 294 8.45 16.96 -19.78
CA ALA A 294 9.19 15.74 -19.45
C ALA A 294 9.53 15.63 -17.94
N ASP A 295 9.77 16.77 -17.26
CA ASP A 295 10.04 16.79 -15.82
C ASP A 295 8.76 16.49 -15.01
N GLY A 296 7.60 16.93 -15.50
CA GLY A 296 6.31 16.57 -14.93
C GLY A 296 6.10 15.05 -14.93
N TYR A 297 6.33 14.38 -16.05
CA TYR A 297 6.25 12.93 -16.14
C TYR A 297 7.28 12.23 -15.26
N LYS A 298 8.52 12.76 -15.21
CA LYS A 298 9.58 12.22 -14.33
C LYS A 298 9.13 12.22 -12.89
N MET A 299 8.57 13.32 -12.40
CA MET A 299 8.05 13.44 -11.03
C MET A 299 6.93 12.44 -10.74
N VAL A 300 5.92 12.39 -11.62
CA VAL A 300 4.76 11.51 -11.41
C VAL A 300 5.14 10.02 -11.55
N GLY A 301 5.92 9.67 -12.56
CA GLY A 301 6.26 8.27 -12.87
C GLY A 301 7.20 7.63 -11.85
N ASN A 302 8.11 8.41 -11.24
CA ASN A 302 8.99 7.93 -10.17
C ASN A 302 8.27 7.82 -8.82
N ALA A 303 7.17 8.53 -8.63
CA ALA A 303 6.49 8.57 -7.34
C ALA A 303 5.89 7.22 -6.92
N VAL A 304 5.91 6.97 -5.62
CA VAL A 304 5.01 6.01 -5.00
C VAL A 304 3.61 6.62 -5.00
N PRO A 305 2.57 5.89 -5.45
CA PRO A 305 1.21 6.40 -5.40
C PRO A 305 0.81 6.80 -3.97
N PRO A 306 0.36 8.04 -3.71
CA PRO A 306 0.02 8.50 -2.36
C PRO A 306 -1.00 7.60 -1.63
N ARG A 307 -1.93 6.98 -2.35
CA ARG A 307 -2.89 6.04 -1.76
C ARG A 307 -2.23 4.74 -1.29
N LEU A 308 -1.25 4.19 -2.03
CA LEU A 308 -0.48 3.02 -1.59
C LEU A 308 0.33 3.37 -0.35
N ALA A 309 1.02 4.51 -0.37
CA ALA A 309 1.77 5.03 0.77
C ALA A 309 0.89 5.22 2.00
N TYR A 310 -0.33 5.71 1.84
CA TYR A 310 -1.31 5.86 2.92
C TYR A 310 -1.64 4.54 3.61
N TYR A 311 -1.91 3.46 2.85
CA TYR A 311 -2.21 2.15 3.45
C TYR A 311 -1.00 1.53 4.16
N ILE A 312 0.20 1.71 3.59
CA ILE A 312 1.44 1.29 4.26
C ILE A 312 1.63 2.06 5.57
N ALA A 313 1.43 3.38 5.55
CA ALA A 313 1.53 4.23 6.73
C ALA A 313 0.50 3.87 7.81
N LEU A 314 -0.74 3.56 7.43
CA LEU A 314 -1.76 3.06 8.37
C LEU A 314 -1.33 1.77 9.05
N SER A 315 -0.72 0.83 8.30
CA SER A 315 -0.21 -0.42 8.88
C SER A 315 0.93 -0.16 9.87
N ILE A 316 1.81 0.81 9.58
CA ILE A 316 2.83 1.27 10.54
C ILE A 316 2.19 1.86 11.79
N ARG A 317 1.22 2.78 11.65
CA ARG A 317 0.51 3.33 12.81
C ARG A 317 -0.15 2.26 13.66
N GLN A 318 -0.81 1.29 13.03
CA GLN A 318 -1.40 0.15 13.73
C GLN A 318 -0.36 -0.64 14.49
N CYS A 319 0.78 -0.97 13.85
CA CYS A 319 1.88 -1.68 14.47
C CYS A 319 2.35 -0.99 15.77
N PHE A 320 2.55 0.33 15.74
CA PHE A 320 3.06 1.09 16.89
C PHE A 320 1.97 1.55 17.87
N SER A 321 0.74 1.81 17.43
CA SER A 321 -0.35 2.11 18.35
C SER A 321 -0.70 0.91 19.23
N MET A 322 -0.38 -0.30 18.74
CA MET A 322 -0.50 -1.54 19.49
C MET A 322 0.59 -1.70 20.55
N SER A 323 1.77 -1.08 20.35
CA SER A 323 2.89 -1.12 21.30
C SER A 323 2.90 0.06 22.29
N LEU A 324 2.31 1.22 21.93
CA LEU A 324 2.25 2.43 22.78
C LEU A 324 1.10 2.43 23.78
N SER A 325 0.12 1.55 23.64
CA SER A 325 -0.71 1.22 24.77
C SER A 325 0.15 0.37 25.73
N PRO A 326 0.16 0.59 27.03
CA PRO A 326 0.66 -0.38 27.98
C PRO A 326 -0.29 -1.58 28.04
N CYS A 327 -0.60 -2.14 26.85
CA CYS A 327 -1.48 -3.27 26.59
C CYS A 327 -0.70 -4.59 26.57
N SER A 328 0.36 -4.74 27.35
CA SER A 328 0.80 -6.08 27.77
C SER A 328 -0.25 -6.80 28.62
N ASN A 329 -1.32 -6.10 28.99
CA ASN A 329 -2.39 -6.62 29.85
C ASN A 329 -3.81 -6.55 29.24
N MET A 330 -3.99 -6.29 27.93
CA MET A 330 -5.32 -6.35 27.32
C MET A 330 -5.49 -7.57 26.43
N ASP A 331 -6.33 -8.47 26.83
CA ASP A 331 -6.80 -9.56 26.00
C ASP A 331 -7.89 -9.08 25.02
N ILE A 332 -8.01 -9.76 23.88
CA ILE A 332 -9.08 -9.51 22.91
C ILE A 332 -10.11 -10.62 23.04
N ALA A 333 -11.36 -10.20 23.17
CA ALA A 333 -12.49 -11.10 23.17
C ALA A 333 -13.38 -10.89 21.95
N LEU A 334 -13.81 -11.98 21.32
CA LEU A 334 -14.85 -12.00 20.32
C LEU A 334 -16.18 -12.28 21.01
N ILE A 335 -17.16 -11.41 20.81
CA ILE A 335 -18.54 -11.64 21.23
C ILE A 335 -19.28 -12.25 20.06
N GLY A 336 -19.80 -13.46 20.24
CA GLY A 336 -20.53 -14.17 19.19
C GLY A 336 -21.97 -14.45 19.59
N TYR A 337 -22.90 -14.34 18.62
CA TYR A 337 -24.30 -14.70 18.79
C TYR A 337 -24.55 -16.10 18.24
N VAL A 338 -25.31 -16.91 18.99
CA VAL A 338 -25.72 -18.25 18.61
C VAL A 338 -27.23 -18.32 18.42
N LYS A 339 -27.68 -18.85 17.28
CA LYS A 339 -29.09 -18.80 16.86
C LYS A 339 -29.97 -19.82 17.58
N SER A 340 -29.42 -20.95 17.94
CA SER A 340 -30.20 -22.06 18.56
C SER A 340 -29.39 -22.82 19.61
N ASP A 341 -30.05 -23.50 20.53
CA ASP A 341 -29.38 -24.36 21.51
C ASP A 341 -28.72 -25.58 20.85
N SER A 342 -29.25 -26.03 19.72
CA SER A 342 -28.62 -27.03 18.86
C SER A 342 -27.27 -26.57 18.34
N ASP A 343 -27.17 -25.29 17.89
CA ASP A 343 -25.89 -24.73 17.45
C ASP A 343 -24.90 -24.62 18.61
N PHE A 344 -25.33 -24.24 19.82
CA PHE A 344 -24.47 -24.24 21.01
C PHE A 344 -23.89 -25.61 21.30
N ASN A 345 -24.73 -26.67 21.24
CA ASN A 345 -24.28 -28.03 21.46
C ASN A 345 -23.30 -28.49 20.37
N THR A 346 -23.56 -28.13 19.11
CA THR A 346 -22.67 -28.45 17.98
C THR A 346 -21.33 -27.76 18.15
N ILE A 347 -21.31 -26.45 18.51
CA ILE A 347 -20.10 -25.68 18.76
C ILE A 347 -19.25 -26.38 19.86
N LYS A 348 -19.86 -26.80 20.95
CA LYS A 348 -19.16 -27.47 22.04
C LYS A 348 -18.64 -28.87 21.66
N LYS A 349 -19.41 -29.60 20.90
CA LYS A 349 -19.04 -30.95 20.44
C LYS A 349 -17.88 -30.90 19.45
N GLU A 350 -17.96 -30.02 18.46
CA GLU A 350 -16.96 -29.91 17.39
C GLU A 350 -15.79 -28.98 17.75
N ASN A 351 -15.87 -28.26 18.88
CA ASN A 351 -14.90 -27.27 19.35
C ASN A 351 -14.60 -26.18 18.29
N ILE A 352 -15.61 -25.73 17.55
CA ILE A 352 -15.50 -24.73 16.49
C ILE A 352 -16.63 -23.72 16.59
N TYR A 353 -16.30 -22.43 16.54
CA TYR A 353 -17.23 -21.34 16.30
C TYR A 353 -16.97 -20.71 14.94
N TYR A 354 -18.00 -20.42 14.18
CA TYR A 354 -17.86 -19.80 12.87
C TYR A 354 -18.66 -18.50 12.76
N ILE A 355 -18.13 -17.59 11.93
CA ILE A 355 -18.81 -16.35 11.54
C ILE A 355 -18.88 -16.27 10.03
N ARG A 356 -19.95 -15.65 9.51
CA ARG A 356 -20.09 -15.43 8.08
C ARG A 356 -19.18 -14.30 7.63
N GLY A 357 -18.37 -14.53 6.59
CA GLY A 357 -17.62 -13.51 5.89
C GLY A 357 -18.50 -12.65 4.97
N GLY A 358 -17.99 -11.53 4.49
CA GLY A 358 -18.60 -10.68 3.46
C GLY A 358 -18.86 -9.23 3.86
N ASN A 359 -19.08 -8.37 2.85
CA ASN A 359 -19.22 -6.93 2.95
C ASN A 359 -20.62 -6.45 3.39
N ARG A 360 -21.16 -6.99 4.48
CA ARG A 360 -22.45 -6.51 5.01
C ARG A 360 -22.21 -5.43 6.08
N PRO A 361 -23.07 -4.40 6.18
CA PRO A 361 -23.04 -3.46 7.28
C PRO A 361 -23.10 -4.20 8.63
N GLY A 362 -22.11 -3.99 9.49
CA GLY A 362 -22.02 -4.63 10.81
C GLY A 362 -21.33 -6.01 10.84
N ALA A 363 -20.88 -6.58 9.71
CA ALA A 363 -20.06 -7.80 9.72
C ALA A 363 -18.64 -7.48 10.20
N ILE A 364 -18.04 -8.41 10.96
CA ILE A 364 -16.61 -8.32 11.29
C ILE A 364 -15.82 -8.44 10.00
N GLN A 365 -15.05 -7.42 9.66
CA GLN A 365 -14.17 -7.43 8.50
C GLN A 365 -12.89 -8.21 8.85
N TYR A 366 -12.31 -8.88 7.85
CA TYR A 366 -11.08 -9.68 8.02
C TYR A 366 -9.94 -8.89 8.70
N GLY A 367 -9.79 -7.60 8.41
CA GLY A 367 -8.80 -6.74 9.05
C GLY A 367 -8.97 -6.61 10.58
N GLN A 368 -10.16 -6.88 11.12
CA GLN A 368 -10.43 -6.90 12.55
C GLN A 368 -10.05 -8.24 13.21
N LEU A 369 -9.92 -9.31 12.40
CA LEU A 369 -9.55 -10.66 12.83
C LEU A 369 -8.05 -10.95 12.75
N THR A 370 -7.23 -9.98 12.38
CA THR A 370 -5.77 -10.14 12.21
C THR A 370 -5.00 -10.22 13.53
N ARG A 371 -5.64 -9.86 14.66
CA ARG A 371 -5.07 -10.02 16.00
C ARG A 371 -5.45 -11.35 16.61
N PRO A 372 -4.59 -12.00 17.39
CA PRO A 372 -4.96 -13.19 18.14
C PRO A 372 -6.06 -12.82 19.13
N ILE A 373 -7.22 -13.44 18.95
CA ILE A 373 -8.35 -13.35 19.87
C ILE A 373 -8.16 -14.44 20.92
N LYS A 374 -8.05 -14.07 22.18
CA LYS A 374 -7.83 -15.05 23.25
C LYS A 374 -9.14 -15.66 23.72
N TRP A 375 -10.18 -14.85 23.83
CA TRP A 375 -11.45 -15.22 24.41
C TRP A 375 -12.58 -15.16 23.38
N LEU A 376 -13.52 -16.12 23.50
CA LEU A 376 -14.78 -16.14 22.75
C LEU A 376 -15.92 -16.20 23.75
N LEU A 377 -16.73 -15.14 23.84
CA LEU A 377 -17.97 -15.12 24.61
C LEU A 377 -19.14 -15.36 23.65
N LEU A 378 -19.77 -16.51 23.76
CA LEU A 378 -20.98 -16.81 23.02
C LEU A 378 -22.21 -16.46 23.85
N HIS A 379 -23.22 -15.90 23.22
CA HIS A 379 -24.47 -15.55 23.87
C HIS A 379 -25.74 -15.90 23.05
N ARG A 380 -26.79 -16.23 23.77
CA ARG A 380 -28.16 -16.37 23.25
C ARG A 380 -29.15 -15.95 24.35
N GLY A 381 -29.76 -14.77 24.19
CA GLY A 381 -30.56 -14.20 25.25
C GLY A 381 -29.75 -14.04 26.55
N ASN A 382 -30.24 -14.63 27.64
CA ASN A 382 -29.57 -14.62 28.94
C ASN A 382 -28.46 -15.69 29.09
N HIS A 383 -28.43 -16.68 28.20
CA HIS A 383 -27.41 -17.71 28.22
C HIS A 383 -26.10 -17.19 27.62
N LYS A 384 -25.02 -17.30 28.39
CA LYS A 384 -23.67 -16.84 27.99
C LYS A 384 -22.64 -17.87 28.42
N GLU A 385 -21.72 -18.21 27.53
CA GLU A 385 -20.58 -19.11 27.85
C GLU A 385 -19.28 -18.51 27.30
N LEU A 386 -18.20 -18.61 28.11
CA LEU A 386 -16.89 -18.13 27.77
C LEU A 386 -15.97 -19.29 27.38
N PHE A 387 -15.21 -19.09 26.31
CA PHE A 387 -14.27 -20.06 25.78
C PHE A 387 -12.90 -19.44 25.56
N GLU A 388 -11.86 -20.25 25.76
CA GLU A 388 -10.49 -19.93 25.32
C GLU A 388 -10.28 -20.49 23.90
N LEU A 389 -9.62 -19.69 23.02
CA LEU A 389 -9.31 -20.12 21.66
C LEU A 389 -7.91 -20.74 21.55
N VAL A 390 -7.74 -21.73 20.64
CA VAL A 390 -6.47 -22.46 20.47
C VAL A 390 -5.36 -21.55 19.95
N THR A 391 -5.62 -20.87 18.83
CA THR A 391 -4.61 -20.02 18.16
C THR A 391 -4.96 -18.53 18.20
N GLY A 392 -6.19 -18.20 18.54
CA GLY A 392 -6.72 -16.85 18.45
C GLY A 392 -6.85 -16.29 17.03
N LYS A 393 -6.49 -17.07 16.00
CA LYS A 393 -6.57 -16.68 14.59
C LYS A 393 -7.76 -17.33 13.91
N ALA A 394 -8.45 -16.56 13.06
CA ALA A 394 -9.52 -17.08 12.23
C ALA A 394 -8.96 -17.89 11.05
N GLU A 395 -9.56 -19.03 10.77
CA GLU A 395 -9.27 -19.85 9.61
C GLU A 395 -10.40 -19.72 8.58
N ARG A 396 -10.06 -19.67 7.29
CA ARG A 396 -11.07 -19.61 6.20
C ARG A 396 -11.69 -20.99 5.98
N CYS A 397 -13.00 -21.03 5.75
CA CYS A 397 -13.68 -22.24 5.32
C CYS A 397 -14.87 -21.93 4.41
N ASN A 398 -15.36 -22.96 3.73
CA ASN A 398 -16.54 -22.89 2.90
C ASN A 398 -17.75 -23.57 3.57
N GLN A 399 -18.91 -23.43 2.93
CA GLN A 399 -20.16 -24.01 3.40
C GLN A 399 -20.11 -25.55 3.51
N ALA A 400 -19.43 -26.22 2.57
CA ALA A 400 -19.34 -27.67 2.56
C ALA A 400 -18.61 -28.20 3.80
N PHE A 401 -17.48 -27.57 4.17
CA PHE A 401 -16.75 -27.92 5.40
C PHE A 401 -17.63 -27.81 6.66
N LEU A 402 -18.36 -26.70 6.82
CA LEU A 402 -19.22 -26.47 7.99
C LEU A 402 -20.38 -27.48 8.05
N ARG A 403 -20.92 -27.89 6.91
CA ARG A 403 -21.96 -28.91 6.84
C ARG A 403 -21.48 -30.31 7.29
N THR A 404 -20.22 -30.67 7.00
CA THR A 404 -19.63 -31.93 7.48
C THR A 404 -19.54 -31.99 9.01
N LEU A 405 -19.53 -30.82 9.67
CA LEU A 405 -19.50 -30.69 11.12
C LEU A 405 -20.92 -30.55 11.74
N GLY A 406 -21.98 -30.68 10.95
CA GLY A 406 -23.35 -30.58 11.42
C GLY A 406 -23.90 -29.17 11.59
N PHE A 407 -23.19 -28.13 11.03
CA PHE A 407 -23.71 -26.76 10.98
C PHE A 407 -24.61 -26.53 9.76
N HIS A 408 -25.49 -25.55 9.86
CA HIS A 408 -26.39 -25.14 8.77
C HIS A 408 -26.07 -23.75 8.22
N PRO A 409 -24.91 -23.58 7.55
CA PRO A 409 -24.49 -22.31 7.00
C PRO A 409 -25.34 -21.90 5.78
N ASN A 410 -25.54 -20.59 5.57
CA ASN A 410 -26.36 -20.02 4.49
C ASN A 410 -25.64 -18.95 3.66
N GLY A 411 -24.34 -19.07 3.48
CA GLY A 411 -23.49 -18.15 2.72
C GLY A 411 -22.31 -18.88 2.07
N ASP A 412 -21.47 -18.16 1.32
CA ASP A 412 -20.41 -18.77 0.53
C ASP A 412 -19.05 -18.79 1.23
N GLU A 413 -18.76 -17.80 2.05
CA GLU A 413 -17.50 -17.66 2.79
C GLU A 413 -17.73 -17.57 4.29
N TYR A 414 -16.88 -18.24 5.06
CA TYR A 414 -16.92 -18.26 6.50
C TYR A 414 -15.52 -18.21 7.09
N TRP A 415 -15.44 -17.67 8.31
CA TRP A 415 -14.28 -17.73 9.18
C TRP A 415 -14.62 -18.58 10.38
N PHE A 416 -13.73 -19.47 10.80
CA PHE A 416 -13.94 -20.25 12.00
C PHE A 416 -12.77 -20.12 12.98
N PHE A 417 -13.08 -20.38 14.23
CA PHE A 417 -12.14 -20.38 15.35
C PHE A 417 -12.19 -21.72 16.05
N ARG A 418 -11.02 -22.26 16.38
CA ARG A 418 -10.91 -23.47 17.19
C ARG A 418 -10.97 -23.15 18.66
N ILE A 419 -11.87 -23.78 19.39
CA ILE A 419 -12.08 -23.64 20.83
C ILE A 419 -11.15 -24.61 21.54
N LYS A 420 -10.43 -24.12 22.56
CA LYS A 420 -9.55 -24.94 23.38
C LYS A 420 -10.33 -25.58 24.56
N GLN A 421 -11.04 -24.73 25.29
CA GLN A 421 -11.81 -25.16 26.47
C GLN A 421 -12.84 -24.09 26.87
N VAL A 422 -13.84 -24.54 27.63
CA VAL A 422 -14.79 -23.66 28.34
C VAL A 422 -14.09 -23.06 29.56
N ILE A 423 -14.21 -21.76 29.77
CA ILE A 423 -13.64 -21.05 30.90
C ILE A 423 -14.70 -20.78 31.95
N LYS A 424 -14.42 -21.15 33.19
CA LYS A 424 -15.25 -20.85 34.36
C LYS A 424 -14.61 -19.80 35.28
N ASP A 425 -13.98 -18.80 34.69
CA ASP A 425 -13.36 -17.71 35.43
C ASP A 425 -14.31 -16.50 35.45
N ASP A 426 -14.93 -16.28 36.60
CA ASP A 426 -15.92 -15.22 36.80
C ASP A 426 -15.34 -13.82 36.64
N SER A 427 -14.03 -13.62 36.86
CA SER A 427 -13.36 -12.34 36.76
C SER A 427 -13.19 -11.93 35.29
N VAL A 428 -12.69 -12.85 34.45
CA VAL A 428 -12.55 -12.65 33.01
C VAL A 428 -13.92 -12.50 32.36
N PHE A 429 -14.88 -13.36 32.72
CA PHE A 429 -16.26 -13.28 32.23
C PHE A 429 -16.88 -11.91 32.54
N SER A 430 -16.80 -11.45 33.77
CA SER A 430 -17.36 -10.16 34.20
C SER A 430 -16.71 -8.99 33.49
N ALA A 431 -15.38 -9.02 33.29
CA ALA A 431 -14.65 -7.99 32.56
C ALA A 431 -15.10 -7.91 31.09
N ILE A 432 -15.24 -9.06 30.40
CA ILE A 432 -15.72 -9.11 29.00
C ILE A 432 -17.17 -8.59 28.90
N VAL A 433 -18.04 -9.01 29.81
CA VAL A 433 -19.46 -8.56 29.83
C VAL A 433 -19.57 -7.06 30.06
N LYS A 434 -18.72 -6.49 30.93
CA LYS A 434 -18.65 -5.04 31.17
C LYS A 434 -18.25 -4.26 29.92
N GLU A 435 -17.25 -4.72 29.19
CA GLU A 435 -16.75 -4.05 27.97
C GLU A 435 -17.68 -4.23 26.76
N ALA A 436 -18.47 -5.29 26.75
CA ALA A 436 -19.40 -5.58 25.65
C ALA A 436 -20.53 -4.54 25.52
N LYS A 437 -20.82 -3.76 26.54
CA LYS A 437 -21.88 -2.70 26.65
C LYS A 437 -23.27 -3.11 26.13
N GLU A 438 -23.30 -3.77 24.96
CA GLU A 438 -24.51 -4.27 24.33
C GLU A 438 -24.22 -5.64 23.66
N PHE A 439 -25.13 -6.60 23.84
CA PHE A 439 -25.08 -7.89 23.16
C PHE A 439 -25.92 -7.84 21.87
N LYS A 440 -25.22 -7.73 20.73
CA LYS A 440 -25.84 -7.64 19.39
C LYS A 440 -25.96 -9.02 18.76
N HIS A 441 -26.90 -9.16 17.84
CA HIS A 441 -27.08 -10.36 17.02
C HIS A 441 -25.94 -10.54 15.98
N SER A 442 -25.01 -9.61 15.92
CA SER A 442 -23.83 -9.68 15.05
C SER A 442 -22.57 -9.82 15.89
N PRO A 443 -21.60 -10.65 15.46
CA PRO A 443 -20.33 -10.77 16.16
C PRO A 443 -19.58 -9.42 16.21
N HIS A 444 -18.95 -9.11 17.33
CA HIS A 444 -18.12 -7.91 17.49
C HIS A 444 -16.96 -8.18 18.45
N ILE A 445 -15.94 -7.32 18.37
CA ILE A 445 -14.71 -7.45 19.14
C ILE A 445 -14.70 -6.44 20.26
N VAL A 446 -14.30 -6.88 21.46
CA VAL A 446 -14.06 -6.03 22.62
C VAL A 446 -12.64 -6.22 23.14
N ARG A 447 -12.10 -5.19 23.80
CA ARG A 447 -10.81 -5.22 24.48
C ARG A 447 -11.06 -5.34 25.97
N VAL A 448 -10.35 -6.25 26.60
CA VAL A 448 -10.54 -6.55 28.03
C VAL A 448 -9.22 -6.31 28.76
N GLU A 449 -9.26 -5.46 29.77
CA GLU A 449 -8.08 -5.25 30.62
C GLU A 449 -7.76 -6.53 31.41
N ASN A 450 -6.53 -7.02 31.27
CA ASN A 450 -6.03 -8.14 32.08
C ASN A 450 -5.64 -7.62 33.48
N ASN A 451 -6.64 -7.39 34.32
CA ASN A 451 -6.40 -7.11 35.74
C ASN A 451 -6.33 -8.39 36.60
N VAL A 452 -6.19 -9.55 35.95
CA VAL A 452 -6.10 -10.84 36.63
C VAL A 452 -4.66 -11.33 36.58
N ARG A 453 -3.96 -11.17 37.70
CA ARG A 453 -2.73 -11.93 37.99
C ARG A 453 -3.06 -13.28 38.56
#